data_6bdc5c3c4659898d2cc0ba1b3c74a38f
#
_entry.id   6bdc5c3c4659898d2cc0ba1b3c74a38f
#
_cell.length_a   1.000
_cell.length_b   1.000
_cell.length_c   1.000
_cell.angle_alpha   90.00
_cell.angle_beta   90.00
_cell.angle_gamma   90.00
#
_symmetry.space_group_name_H-M   'P 1'
#
loop_
_entity.id
_entity.type
_entity.pdbx_description
1 polymer ?
#
loop_
_entity_poly.entity_id
_entity_poly.type
_entity_poly.pdbx_seq_one_letter_code
_entity_poly.pdbx_strand_id
1 'polypeptide(L)'
;MQAEFLDPVKYERWICGNTTVMNADEVRVLKKVANGYCDQLAWPTVLLVATTFSLFFLIPALVFSGHIPIWLGTVGMAFVTYANYTALHEAVHGSVCGARQQFRWLNELVGHLAAIPMGTPFVAHRHEHFLHHNHTNMGEKDPDIFCANMTQSPWHAVLAAWKLTASNYRVFLQDRWPIIDVRQRIFFAVELLAIVFARVLLLAMPFGLVGPVASSDPIWLTSATLLVLVIGPVVGIVVLVYLFAYLVHVPHEVQGKFIDTSVYEPPAAVRSLLTWLWGFQNYHGIHHAFPRVPWYRYRALFEAEKEAILRQGMPTHQLSGYRWQRVN
;
A
#
# COMPACT_ATOMS: atom_id res chain seq x y z
N MET A 1 20.05 3.28 -20.77
CA MET A 1 18.79 2.78 -21.34
C MET A 1 17.68 3.55 -20.64
N GLN A 2 17.47 4.79 -21.10
CA GLN A 2 16.38 5.64 -20.61
C GLN A 2 15.05 5.06 -21.11
N ALA A 3 14.09 5.00 -20.22
CA ALA A 3 12.79 4.44 -20.47
C ALA A 3 12.04 5.27 -21.53
N GLU A 4 11.91 4.75 -22.72
CA GLU A 4 10.83 5.09 -23.66
C GLU A 4 9.51 4.50 -23.13
N PHE A 5 9.21 4.77 -21.87
CA PHE A 5 7.94 4.47 -21.27
C PHE A 5 7.02 5.66 -21.52
N LEU A 6 6.16 5.52 -22.52
CA LEU A 6 5.10 6.46 -22.89
C LEU A 6 5.62 7.75 -23.57
N ASP A 7 5.46 7.84 -24.87
CA ASP A 7 5.61 9.08 -25.62
C ASP A 7 4.55 10.09 -25.16
N PRO A 8 4.93 11.18 -24.47
CA PRO A 8 3.98 12.17 -23.95
C PRO A 8 3.06 12.75 -25.03
N VAL A 9 3.58 12.89 -26.27
CA VAL A 9 2.84 13.44 -27.40
C VAL A 9 1.72 12.52 -27.87
N LYS A 10 1.88 11.20 -27.76
CA LYS A 10 0.81 10.23 -28.05
C LYS A 10 -0.25 10.24 -26.95
N TYR A 11 0.13 10.50 -25.71
CA TYR A 11 -0.75 10.58 -24.55
C TYR A 11 -1.64 11.82 -24.61
N GLU A 12 -1.07 13.01 -24.89
CA GLU A 12 -1.82 14.26 -25.06
C GLU A 12 -2.85 14.19 -26.20
N ARG A 13 -2.49 13.57 -27.31
CA ARG A 13 -3.40 13.42 -28.45
C ARG A 13 -4.59 12.52 -28.13
N TRP A 14 -4.44 11.61 -27.17
CA TRP A 14 -5.51 10.71 -26.75
C TRP A 14 -6.45 11.38 -25.73
N ILE A 15 -5.92 12.19 -24.79
CA ILE A 15 -6.71 12.97 -23.81
C ILE A 15 -7.59 14.00 -24.51
N CYS A 16 -7.07 14.70 -25.53
CA CYS A 16 -7.84 15.70 -26.28
C CYS A 16 -8.91 15.12 -27.22
N GLY A 17 -8.84 13.82 -27.55
CA GLY A 17 -9.75 13.18 -28.50
C GLY A 17 -10.99 12.51 -27.89
N ASN A 18 -11.00 12.19 -26.60
CA ASN A 18 -12.06 11.39 -25.96
C ASN A 18 -12.42 11.93 -24.56
N THR A 19 -12.87 13.17 -24.46
CA THR A 19 -13.64 13.62 -23.29
C THR A 19 -15.03 12.98 -23.33
N THR A 20 -15.10 11.70 -23.01
CA THR A 20 -16.37 11.04 -22.72
C THR A 20 -16.88 11.65 -21.43
N VAL A 21 -17.92 12.47 -21.50
CA VAL A 21 -18.64 12.97 -20.33
C VAL A 21 -19.05 11.75 -19.50
N MET A 22 -18.54 11.64 -18.26
CA MET A 22 -18.90 10.53 -17.38
C MET A 22 -20.42 10.40 -17.31
N ASN A 23 -20.95 9.24 -17.69
CA ASN A 23 -22.38 8.99 -17.61
C ASN A 23 -22.76 8.80 -16.12
N ALA A 24 -23.37 9.81 -15.51
CA ALA A 24 -23.72 9.83 -14.09
C ALA A 24 -24.63 8.65 -13.70
N ASP A 25 -25.49 8.19 -14.58
CA ASP A 25 -26.38 7.04 -14.32
C ASP A 25 -25.61 5.73 -14.34
N GLU A 26 -24.69 5.53 -15.29
CA GLU A 26 -23.78 4.36 -15.26
C GLU A 26 -22.92 4.34 -13.99
N VAL A 27 -22.36 5.47 -13.58
CA VAL A 27 -21.58 5.58 -12.33
C VAL A 27 -22.42 5.21 -11.11
N ARG A 28 -23.71 5.60 -11.10
CA ARG A 28 -24.64 5.23 -10.02
C ARG A 28 -24.88 3.72 -9.99
N VAL A 29 -25.05 3.09 -11.15
CA VAL A 29 -25.22 1.63 -11.27
C VAL A 29 -23.95 0.93 -10.81
N LEU A 30 -22.78 1.33 -11.29
CA LEU A 30 -21.49 0.77 -10.87
C LEU A 30 -21.28 0.86 -9.34
N LYS A 31 -21.62 2.01 -8.72
CA LYS A 31 -21.57 2.17 -7.26
C LYS A 31 -22.50 1.18 -6.54
N LYS A 32 -23.70 0.94 -7.06
CA LYS A 32 -24.65 -0.02 -6.48
C LYS A 32 -24.08 -1.44 -6.55
N VAL A 33 -23.51 -1.83 -7.68
CA VAL A 33 -22.86 -3.14 -7.85
C VAL A 33 -21.65 -3.25 -6.91
N ALA A 34 -20.77 -2.26 -6.87
CA ALA A 34 -19.59 -2.24 -6.00
C ALA A 34 -19.97 -2.38 -4.51
N ASN A 35 -21.06 -1.76 -4.07
CA ASN A 35 -21.56 -1.90 -2.70
C ASN A 35 -21.94 -3.36 -2.35
N GLY A 36 -22.39 -4.17 -3.33
CA GLY A 36 -22.64 -5.60 -3.12
C GLY A 36 -21.36 -6.40 -2.80
N TYR A 37 -20.19 -5.89 -3.15
CA TYR A 37 -18.90 -6.48 -2.77
C TYR A 37 -18.44 -6.11 -1.35
N CYS A 38 -19.14 -5.18 -0.68
CA CYS A 38 -18.80 -4.67 0.66
C CYS A 38 -19.69 -5.26 1.78
N ASP A 39 -20.55 -6.24 1.50
CA ASP A 39 -21.59 -6.74 2.41
C ASP A 39 -21.09 -7.70 3.49
N GLN A 40 -19.87 -8.21 3.36
CA GLN A 40 -19.25 -9.20 4.25
C GLN A 40 -18.04 -8.63 4.99
N LEU A 41 -17.71 -9.26 6.13
CA LEU A 41 -16.44 -9.01 6.80
C LEU A 41 -15.27 -9.48 5.92
N ALA A 42 -14.24 -8.64 5.79
CA ALA A 42 -13.05 -8.97 5.02
C ALA A 42 -12.10 -9.88 5.82
N TRP A 43 -12.50 -11.12 6.08
CA TRP A 43 -11.67 -12.11 6.79
C TRP A 43 -10.26 -12.28 6.22
N PRO A 44 -10.05 -12.26 4.87
CA PRO A 44 -8.69 -12.30 4.33
C PRO A 44 -7.81 -11.15 4.84
N THR A 45 -8.36 -9.94 5.03
CA THR A 45 -7.61 -8.81 5.59
C THR A 45 -7.29 -9.01 7.07
N VAL A 46 -8.24 -9.56 7.84
CA VAL A 46 -8.01 -9.90 9.25
C VAL A 46 -6.92 -10.96 9.41
N LEU A 47 -6.95 -12.01 8.59
CA LEU A 47 -5.91 -13.05 8.57
C LEU A 47 -4.56 -12.49 8.12
N LEU A 48 -4.56 -11.60 7.12
CA LEU A 48 -3.35 -10.94 6.63
C LEU A 48 -2.66 -10.16 7.74
N VAL A 49 -3.38 -9.30 8.46
CA VAL A 49 -2.77 -8.53 9.57
C VAL A 49 -2.32 -9.42 10.69
N ALA A 50 -3.09 -10.44 11.09
CA ALA A 50 -2.70 -11.37 12.14
C ALA A 50 -1.40 -12.10 11.78
N THR A 51 -1.28 -12.55 10.52
CA THR A 51 -0.08 -13.23 10.01
C THR A 51 1.11 -12.28 9.94
N THR A 52 0.96 -11.11 9.31
CA THR A 52 2.07 -10.18 9.13
C THR A 52 2.54 -9.57 10.45
N PHE A 53 1.62 -9.28 11.37
CA PHE A 53 1.97 -8.83 12.73
C PHE A 53 2.74 -9.89 13.50
N SER A 54 2.30 -11.14 13.44
CA SER A 54 3.01 -12.25 14.13
C SER A 54 4.40 -12.49 13.51
N LEU A 55 4.50 -12.52 12.19
CA LEU A 55 5.77 -12.72 11.48
C LEU A 55 6.76 -11.58 11.69
N PHE A 56 6.28 -10.35 11.89
CA PHE A 56 7.12 -9.20 12.19
C PHE A 56 8.01 -9.40 13.43
N PHE A 57 7.52 -10.13 14.43
CA PHE A 57 8.32 -10.49 15.62
C PHE A 57 8.97 -11.87 15.50
N LEU A 58 8.29 -12.83 14.89
CA LEU A 58 8.76 -14.20 14.80
C LEU A 58 9.99 -14.35 13.89
N ILE A 59 10.02 -13.67 12.74
CA ILE A 59 11.15 -13.79 11.80
C ILE A 59 12.47 -13.33 12.42
N PRO A 60 12.57 -12.13 13.03
CA PRO A 60 13.79 -11.75 13.74
C PRO A 60 14.16 -12.71 14.87
N ALA A 61 13.19 -13.16 15.66
CA ALA A 61 13.43 -14.12 16.72
C ALA A 61 14.04 -15.43 16.19
N LEU A 62 13.53 -15.95 15.06
CA LEU A 62 14.07 -17.15 14.41
C LEU A 62 15.47 -16.93 13.83
N VAL A 63 15.78 -15.74 13.31
CA VAL A 63 17.14 -15.41 12.82
C VAL A 63 18.11 -15.34 14.01
N PHE A 64 17.80 -14.54 15.03
CA PHE A 64 18.70 -14.35 16.17
C PHE A 64 18.91 -15.64 16.97
N SER A 65 17.92 -16.52 17.05
CA SER A 65 18.06 -17.86 17.66
C SER A 65 18.72 -18.91 16.74
N GLY A 66 19.08 -18.56 15.49
CA GLY A 66 19.79 -19.44 14.57
C GLY A 66 18.91 -20.48 13.83
N HIS A 67 17.58 -20.38 13.92
CA HIS A 67 16.68 -21.33 13.28
C HIS A 67 16.53 -21.10 11.79
N ILE A 68 16.71 -19.86 11.33
CA ILE A 68 16.70 -19.53 9.90
C ILE A 68 17.90 -18.63 9.55
N PRO A 69 18.44 -18.73 8.32
CA PRO A 69 19.57 -17.90 7.90
C PRO A 69 19.16 -16.43 7.70
N ILE A 70 20.11 -15.52 7.85
CA ILE A 70 19.92 -14.06 7.76
C ILE A 70 19.23 -13.67 6.45
N TRP A 71 19.65 -14.23 5.30
CA TRP A 71 19.06 -13.89 3.99
C TRP A 71 17.56 -14.20 3.93
N LEU A 72 17.14 -15.35 4.50
CA LEU A 72 15.72 -15.72 4.53
C LEU A 72 14.92 -14.79 5.44
N GLY A 73 15.49 -14.41 6.58
CA GLY A 73 14.92 -13.40 7.48
C GLY A 73 14.79 -12.03 6.79
N THR A 74 15.80 -11.61 6.04
CA THR A 74 15.77 -10.35 5.28
C THR A 74 14.67 -10.32 4.24
N VAL A 75 14.55 -11.38 3.42
CA VAL A 75 13.49 -11.52 2.41
C VAL A 75 12.12 -11.60 3.09
N GLY A 76 12.02 -12.36 4.19
CA GLY A 76 10.79 -12.47 4.97
C GLY A 76 10.32 -11.12 5.52
N MET A 77 11.22 -10.31 6.09
CA MET A 77 10.89 -8.97 6.60
C MET A 77 10.51 -8.01 5.49
N ALA A 78 11.14 -8.09 4.30
CA ALA A 78 10.73 -7.31 3.14
C ALA A 78 9.30 -7.66 2.73
N PHE A 79 8.98 -8.95 2.64
CA PHE A 79 7.63 -9.42 2.30
C PHE A 79 6.59 -9.04 3.36
N VAL A 80 6.91 -9.21 4.64
CA VAL A 80 6.01 -8.82 5.76
C VAL A 80 5.68 -7.34 5.70
N THR A 81 6.68 -6.48 5.53
CA THR A 81 6.49 -5.03 5.45
C THR A 81 5.63 -4.66 4.24
N TYR A 82 5.93 -5.22 3.06
CA TYR A 82 5.15 -5.03 1.84
C TYR A 82 3.69 -5.48 2.01
N ALA A 83 3.46 -6.71 2.45
CA ALA A 83 2.12 -7.28 2.54
C ALA A 83 1.26 -6.64 3.63
N ASN A 84 1.88 -6.23 4.76
CA ASN A 84 1.18 -5.61 5.88
C ASN A 84 0.54 -4.26 5.51
N TYR A 85 1.12 -3.53 4.56
CA TYR A 85 0.52 -2.27 4.08
C TYR A 85 -0.89 -2.47 3.53
N THR A 86 -1.16 -3.58 2.85
CA THR A 86 -2.51 -3.87 2.35
C THR A 86 -3.54 -3.86 3.48
N ALA A 87 -3.22 -4.42 4.65
CA ALA A 87 -4.13 -4.40 5.80
C ALA A 87 -4.32 -3.00 6.38
N LEU A 88 -3.23 -2.20 6.48
CA LEU A 88 -3.30 -0.81 6.93
C LEU A 88 -4.18 0.03 6.01
N HIS A 89 -3.94 -0.06 4.71
CA HIS A 89 -4.65 0.64 3.65
C HIS A 89 -6.15 0.29 3.61
N GLU A 90 -6.51 -0.98 3.70
CA GLU A 90 -7.91 -1.44 3.77
C GLU A 90 -8.65 -0.87 4.98
N ALA A 91 -7.99 -0.84 6.13
CA ALA A 91 -8.58 -0.30 7.36
C ALA A 91 -8.85 1.21 7.25
N VAL A 92 -8.08 1.97 6.47
CA VAL A 92 -8.34 3.40 6.20
C VAL A 92 -9.74 3.59 5.61
N HIS A 93 -10.12 2.77 4.64
CA HIS A 93 -11.38 2.89 3.90
C HIS A 93 -12.57 2.21 4.58
N GLY A 94 -12.35 1.53 5.71
CA GLY A 94 -13.42 0.79 6.39
C GLY A 94 -13.84 -0.47 5.65
N SER A 95 -13.02 -0.97 4.72
CA SER A 95 -13.34 -2.15 3.90
C SER A 95 -13.37 -3.44 4.73
N VAL A 96 -12.68 -3.49 5.89
CA VAL A 96 -12.66 -4.65 6.78
C VAL A 96 -14.05 -4.95 7.33
N CYS A 97 -14.77 -3.95 7.82
CA CYS A 97 -16.15 -4.12 8.33
C CYS A 97 -17.21 -3.96 7.23
N GLY A 98 -16.88 -3.31 6.13
CA GLY A 98 -17.76 -3.07 5.00
C GLY A 98 -19.09 -2.42 5.42
N ALA A 99 -20.23 -3.04 5.04
CA ALA A 99 -21.55 -2.58 5.42
C ALA A 99 -21.92 -2.92 6.88
N ARG A 100 -21.18 -3.81 7.54
CA ARG A 100 -21.48 -4.33 8.89
C ARG A 100 -20.90 -3.43 9.98
N GLN A 101 -21.52 -2.29 10.22
CA GLN A 101 -21.03 -1.24 11.12
C GLN A 101 -20.85 -1.68 12.58
N GLN A 102 -21.54 -2.73 13.04
CA GLN A 102 -21.32 -3.34 14.36
C GLN A 102 -19.91 -3.90 14.54
N PHE A 103 -19.19 -4.18 13.45
CA PHE A 103 -17.80 -4.65 13.44
C PHE A 103 -16.78 -3.55 13.13
N ARG A 104 -17.16 -2.28 13.24
CA ARG A 104 -16.23 -1.16 13.05
C ARG A 104 -15.02 -1.24 13.98
N TRP A 105 -15.21 -1.75 15.20
CA TRP A 105 -14.11 -1.99 16.13
C TRP A 105 -13.03 -2.92 15.56
N LEU A 106 -13.43 -3.94 14.78
CA LEU A 106 -12.47 -4.86 14.13
C LEU A 106 -11.67 -4.15 13.04
N ASN A 107 -12.32 -3.25 12.29
CA ASN A 107 -11.63 -2.40 11.31
C ASN A 107 -10.56 -1.52 11.97
N GLU A 108 -10.90 -0.85 13.08
CA GLU A 108 -9.94 -0.05 13.85
C GLU A 108 -8.80 -0.93 14.40
N LEU A 109 -9.12 -2.09 14.97
CA LEU A 109 -8.11 -3.03 15.46
C LEU A 109 -7.12 -3.45 14.37
N VAL A 110 -7.62 -3.80 13.17
CA VAL A 110 -6.77 -4.14 12.01
C VAL A 110 -5.83 -2.98 11.67
N GLY A 111 -6.36 -1.75 11.60
CA GLY A 111 -5.56 -0.56 11.31
C GLY A 111 -4.46 -0.32 12.35
N HIS A 112 -4.81 -0.38 13.65
CA HIS A 112 -3.85 -0.19 14.74
C HIS A 112 -2.77 -1.28 14.79
N LEU A 113 -3.13 -2.55 14.56
CA LEU A 113 -2.15 -3.64 14.49
C LEU A 113 -1.23 -3.49 13.28
N ALA A 114 -1.76 -3.12 12.11
CA ALA A 114 -0.97 -2.92 10.90
C ALA A 114 -0.03 -1.70 10.99
N ALA A 115 -0.38 -0.69 11.76
CA ALA A 115 0.43 0.51 12.00
C ALA A 115 1.80 0.19 12.65
N ILE A 116 1.85 -0.83 13.52
CA ILE A 116 3.06 -1.20 14.26
C ILE A 116 4.19 -1.68 13.32
N PRO A 117 4.03 -2.69 12.45
CA PRO A 117 5.05 -3.09 11.49
C PRO A 117 5.41 -1.97 10.50
N MET A 118 4.44 -1.16 10.07
CA MET A 118 4.67 -0.04 9.15
C MET A 118 5.44 1.12 9.79
N GLY A 119 5.42 1.25 11.11
CA GLY A 119 6.07 2.36 11.81
C GLY A 119 5.38 3.70 11.61
N THR A 120 4.08 3.68 11.30
CA THR A 120 3.27 4.89 11.06
C THR A 120 1.96 4.76 11.81
N PRO A 121 1.60 5.71 12.70
CA PRO A 121 0.32 5.68 13.39
C PRO A 121 -0.86 5.64 12.41
N PHE A 122 -1.82 4.76 12.67
CA PHE A 122 -2.98 4.55 11.80
C PHE A 122 -3.80 5.83 11.60
N VAL A 123 -3.95 6.62 12.68
CA VAL A 123 -4.67 7.91 12.59
C VAL A 123 -3.98 8.89 11.64
N ALA A 124 -2.63 8.88 11.59
CA ALA A 124 -1.85 9.73 10.70
C ALA A 124 -1.95 9.24 9.25
N HIS A 125 -1.77 7.93 9.04
CA HIS A 125 -1.89 7.33 7.70
C HIS A 125 -3.29 7.52 7.11
N ARG A 126 -4.34 7.33 7.93
CA ARG A 126 -5.73 7.57 7.48
C ARG A 126 -5.93 8.99 6.97
N HIS A 127 -5.38 9.98 7.66
CA HIS A 127 -5.52 11.37 7.25
C HIS A 127 -4.79 11.66 5.95
N GLU A 128 -3.54 11.27 5.86
CA GLU A 128 -2.70 11.48 4.70
C GLU A 128 -3.26 10.77 3.46
N HIS A 129 -3.68 9.51 3.61
CA HIS A 129 -4.23 8.71 2.52
C HIS A 129 -5.58 9.26 2.00
N PHE A 130 -6.43 9.82 2.85
CA PHE A 130 -7.63 10.53 2.39
C PHE A 130 -7.28 11.82 1.64
N LEU A 131 -6.21 12.53 2.01
CA LEU A 131 -5.73 13.67 1.23
C LEU A 131 -5.24 13.21 -0.14
N HIS A 132 -4.51 12.09 -0.22
CA HIS A 132 -4.11 11.49 -1.49
C HIS A 132 -5.33 11.19 -2.39
N HIS A 133 -6.34 10.47 -1.90
CA HIS A 133 -7.56 10.19 -2.68
C HIS A 133 -8.33 11.44 -3.13
N ASN A 134 -8.32 12.51 -2.33
CA ASN A 134 -9.00 13.75 -2.67
C ASN A 134 -8.21 14.62 -3.65
N HIS A 135 -6.90 14.42 -3.75
CA HIS A 135 -6.00 15.26 -4.54
C HIS A 135 -5.06 14.45 -5.43
N THR A 136 -5.44 13.20 -5.76
CA THR A 136 -4.63 12.29 -6.59
C THR A 136 -4.09 13.02 -7.82
N ASN A 137 -2.76 12.98 -7.99
CA ASN A 137 -2.02 13.61 -9.09
C ASN A 137 -2.15 15.15 -9.16
N MET A 138 -2.58 15.82 -8.09
CA MET A 138 -2.74 17.30 -8.06
C MET A 138 -1.45 18.03 -7.60
N GLY A 139 -0.28 17.63 -8.06
CA GLY A 139 0.98 18.26 -7.70
C GLY A 139 1.20 18.28 -6.19
N GLU A 140 1.60 19.44 -5.62
CA GLU A 140 1.93 19.56 -4.18
C GLU A 140 0.76 19.27 -3.22
N LYS A 141 -0.48 19.23 -3.71
CA LYS A 141 -1.64 18.87 -2.90
C LYS A 141 -1.75 17.38 -2.65
N ASP A 142 -1.19 16.58 -3.55
CA ASP A 142 -1.11 15.13 -3.37
C ASP A 142 0.10 14.79 -2.50
N PRO A 143 -0.11 14.26 -1.28
CA PRO A 143 1.01 13.92 -0.39
C PRO A 143 1.94 12.85 -0.97
N ASP A 144 1.49 12.05 -1.94
CA ASP A 144 2.25 10.96 -2.57
C ASP A 144 2.94 11.36 -3.89
N ILE A 145 2.83 12.61 -4.33
CA ILE A 145 3.43 13.07 -5.60
C ILE A 145 4.94 12.87 -5.70
N PHE A 146 5.63 12.75 -4.57
CA PHE A 146 7.07 12.48 -4.52
C PHE A 146 7.43 11.14 -5.18
N CYS A 147 6.48 10.20 -5.30
CA CYS A 147 6.68 8.89 -5.94
C CYS A 147 6.97 9.03 -7.45
N ALA A 148 6.49 10.08 -8.11
CA ALA A 148 6.68 10.30 -9.55
C ALA A 148 8.14 10.28 -9.99
N ASN A 149 9.07 10.61 -9.10
CA ASN A 149 10.50 10.69 -9.39
C ASN A 149 11.29 9.44 -8.95
N MET A 150 10.64 8.42 -8.37
CA MET A 150 11.35 7.31 -7.72
C MET A 150 12.23 6.47 -8.66
N THR A 151 11.93 6.44 -9.96
CA THR A 151 12.67 5.66 -10.96
C THR A 151 13.87 6.40 -11.56
N GLN A 152 14.11 7.65 -11.19
CA GLN A 152 15.24 8.44 -11.70
C GLN A 152 16.61 7.87 -11.27
N SER A 153 16.69 7.27 -10.07
CA SER A 153 17.87 6.53 -9.60
C SER A 153 17.52 5.63 -8.41
N PRO A 154 18.37 4.65 -8.05
CA PRO A 154 18.18 3.86 -6.83
C PRO A 154 18.06 4.71 -5.56
N TRP A 155 18.77 5.85 -5.50
CA TRP A 155 18.67 6.78 -4.39
C TRP A 155 17.28 7.44 -4.30
N HIS A 156 16.68 7.81 -5.43
CA HIS A 156 15.32 8.34 -5.45
C HIS A 156 14.30 7.31 -4.95
N ALA A 157 14.50 6.02 -5.24
CA ALA A 157 13.63 4.97 -4.71
C ALA A 157 13.73 4.84 -3.18
N VAL A 158 14.94 4.87 -2.62
CA VAL A 158 15.14 4.87 -1.16
C VAL A 158 14.57 6.14 -0.51
N LEU A 159 14.76 7.29 -1.15
CA LEU A 159 14.20 8.56 -0.67
C LEU A 159 12.67 8.56 -0.71
N ALA A 160 12.06 7.96 -1.73
CA ALA A 160 10.61 7.79 -1.81
C ALA A 160 10.09 6.88 -0.68
N ALA A 161 10.77 5.78 -0.39
CA ALA A 161 10.44 4.91 0.74
C ALA A 161 10.49 5.65 2.09
N TRP A 162 11.50 6.49 2.29
CA TRP A 162 11.58 7.33 3.49
C TRP A 162 10.49 8.40 3.54
N LYS A 163 10.21 9.06 2.41
CA LYS A 163 9.18 10.10 2.31
C LYS A 163 7.77 9.56 2.58
N LEU A 164 7.47 8.31 2.18
CA LEU A 164 6.19 7.68 2.49
C LEU A 164 5.91 7.71 4.00
N THR A 165 6.86 7.29 4.82
CA THR A 165 6.71 7.33 6.28
C THR A 165 6.71 8.77 6.82
N ALA A 166 7.65 9.60 6.36
CA ALA A 166 7.79 10.98 6.85
C ALA A 166 6.58 11.86 6.48
N SER A 167 5.96 11.66 5.31
CA SER A 167 4.78 12.39 4.85
C SER A 167 3.61 12.20 5.82
N ASN A 168 3.35 10.96 6.24
CA ASN A 168 2.28 10.65 7.18
C ASN A 168 2.39 11.47 8.50
N TYR A 169 3.60 11.53 9.07
CA TYR A 169 3.82 12.32 10.28
C TYR A 169 3.72 13.83 10.01
N ARG A 170 4.37 14.30 8.94
CA ARG A 170 4.39 15.72 8.59
C ARG A 170 2.98 16.26 8.37
N VAL A 171 2.23 15.62 7.48
CA VAL A 171 0.88 16.06 7.10
C VAL A 171 -0.05 16.00 8.31
N PHE A 172 -0.01 14.92 9.11
CA PHE A 172 -0.83 14.82 10.31
C PHE A 172 -0.51 15.91 11.34
N LEU A 173 0.79 16.13 11.63
CA LEU A 173 1.20 17.12 12.63
C LEU A 173 0.96 18.56 12.16
N GLN A 174 1.06 18.84 10.87
CA GLN A 174 0.80 20.18 10.33
C GLN A 174 -0.70 20.46 10.20
N ASP A 175 -1.47 19.52 9.66
CA ASP A 175 -2.85 19.80 9.26
C ASP A 175 -3.88 19.40 10.34
N ARG A 176 -3.62 18.29 11.02
CA ARG A 176 -4.62 17.69 11.95
C ARG A 176 -4.34 18.00 13.41
N TRP A 177 -3.08 17.96 13.83
CA TRP A 177 -2.71 18.13 15.23
C TRP A 177 -3.23 19.42 15.87
N PRO A 178 -3.26 20.58 15.19
CA PRO A 178 -3.80 21.81 15.76
C PRO A 178 -5.28 21.78 16.09
N ILE A 179 -6.07 20.97 15.36
CA ILE A 179 -7.54 20.99 15.38
C ILE A 179 -8.18 19.75 16.00
N ILE A 180 -7.42 18.67 16.26
CA ILE A 180 -7.95 17.45 16.87
C ILE A 180 -8.13 17.60 18.37
N ASP A 181 -9.09 16.86 18.92
CA ASP A 181 -9.37 16.83 20.35
C ASP A 181 -8.28 16.06 21.14
N VAL A 182 -8.33 16.18 22.46
CA VAL A 182 -7.37 15.53 23.37
C VAL A 182 -7.41 14.00 23.24
N ARG A 183 -8.56 13.41 22.98
CA ARG A 183 -8.72 11.95 22.82
C ARG A 183 -7.94 11.44 21.59
N GLN A 184 -8.06 12.12 20.45
CA GLN A 184 -7.33 11.79 19.24
C GLN A 184 -5.81 11.96 19.42
N ARG A 185 -5.36 12.97 20.16
CA ARG A 185 -3.94 13.15 20.53
C ARG A 185 -3.43 12.00 21.40
N ILE A 186 -4.24 11.54 22.37
CA ILE A 186 -3.90 10.37 23.20
C ILE A 186 -3.78 9.13 22.33
N PHE A 187 -4.72 8.87 21.41
CA PHE A 187 -4.63 7.72 20.49
C PHE A 187 -3.35 7.76 19.65
N PHE A 188 -3.03 8.91 19.06
CA PHE A 188 -1.78 9.05 18.31
C PHE A 188 -0.55 8.77 19.19
N ALA A 189 -0.50 9.31 20.40
CA ALA A 189 0.61 9.09 21.33
C ALA A 189 0.74 7.62 21.75
N VAL A 190 -0.38 6.95 22.03
CA VAL A 190 -0.39 5.51 22.38
C VAL A 190 0.09 4.66 21.20
N GLU A 191 -0.35 4.94 19.98
CA GLU A 191 0.15 4.25 18.78
C GLU A 191 1.65 4.46 18.60
N LEU A 192 2.10 5.71 18.73
CA LEU A 192 3.53 6.03 18.60
C LEU A 192 4.36 5.29 19.66
N LEU A 193 3.90 5.27 20.91
CA LEU A 193 4.55 4.49 21.98
C LEU A 193 4.58 3.00 21.67
N ALA A 194 3.50 2.42 21.15
CA ALA A 194 3.45 1.02 20.75
C ALA A 194 4.43 0.70 19.60
N ILE A 195 4.52 1.60 18.60
CA ILE A 195 5.49 1.49 17.50
C ILE A 195 6.94 1.54 18.05
N VAL A 196 7.25 2.53 18.89
CA VAL A 196 8.58 2.66 19.50
C VAL A 196 8.91 1.44 20.36
N PHE A 197 7.98 0.98 21.20
CA PHE A 197 8.15 -0.20 22.03
C PHE A 197 8.43 -1.46 21.19
N ALA A 198 7.69 -1.68 20.11
CA ALA A 198 7.93 -2.78 19.18
C ALA A 198 9.35 -2.72 18.56
N ARG A 199 9.82 -1.53 18.17
CA ARG A 199 11.19 -1.34 17.66
C ARG A 199 12.26 -1.62 18.74
N VAL A 200 12.02 -1.15 19.96
CA VAL A 200 12.92 -1.44 21.12
C VAL A 200 13.00 -2.94 21.37
N LEU A 201 11.88 -3.65 21.35
CA LEU A 201 11.87 -5.12 21.49
C LEU A 201 12.71 -5.81 20.41
N LEU A 202 12.55 -5.41 19.14
CA LEU A 202 13.34 -5.97 18.03
C LEU A 202 14.84 -5.69 18.21
N LEU A 203 15.20 -4.47 18.57
CA LEU A 203 16.57 -4.06 18.79
C LEU A 203 17.20 -4.68 20.07
N ALA A 204 16.38 -5.17 20.98
CA ALA A 204 16.83 -5.89 22.18
C ALA A 204 17.18 -7.37 21.90
N MET A 205 16.67 -7.95 20.80
CA MET A 205 16.92 -9.35 20.43
C MET A 205 18.41 -9.68 20.22
N PRO A 206 19.21 -8.91 19.45
CA PRO A 206 20.62 -9.20 19.25
C PRO A 206 21.46 -9.14 20.54
N PHE A 207 20.96 -8.52 21.61
CA PHE A 207 21.63 -8.46 22.92
C PHE A 207 21.20 -9.58 23.88
N GLY A 208 20.36 -10.51 23.42
CA GLY A 208 19.84 -11.60 24.25
C GLY A 208 18.85 -11.17 25.33
N LEU A 209 18.32 -9.94 25.23
CA LEU A 209 17.37 -9.41 26.24
C LEU A 209 15.95 -9.92 26.02
N VAL A 210 15.65 -10.46 24.82
CA VAL A 210 14.30 -10.93 24.41
C VAL A 210 14.42 -12.32 23.75
N GLY A 211 15.21 -13.23 24.31
CA GLY A 211 15.33 -14.58 23.79
C GLY A 211 16.77 -15.02 23.53
N PRO A 212 16.98 -16.26 23.07
CA PRO A 212 18.30 -16.80 22.80
C PRO A 212 18.96 -16.14 21.59
N VAL A 213 20.29 -16.05 21.62
CA VAL A 213 21.14 -15.58 20.53
C VAL A 213 22.10 -16.69 20.12
N ALA A 214 22.08 -17.06 18.84
CA ALA A 214 22.85 -18.20 18.31
C ALA A 214 24.35 -17.92 18.19
N SER A 215 24.76 -16.65 18.14
CA SER A 215 26.16 -16.26 17.95
C SER A 215 26.48 -15.02 18.78
N SER A 216 27.65 -15.00 19.41
CA SER A 216 28.24 -13.79 20.02
C SER A 216 29.20 -13.04 19.10
N ASP A 217 29.37 -13.51 17.83
CA ASP A 217 30.23 -12.84 16.86
C ASP A 217 29.64 -11.46 16.50
N PRO A 218 30.37 -10.36 16.73
CA PRO A 218 29.89 -9.00 16.46
C PRO A 218 29.57 -8.76 14.98
N ILE A 219 30.29 -9.40 14.05
CA ILE A 219 30.04 -9.27 12.59
C ILE A 219 28.70 -9.90 12.25
N TRP A 220 28.45 -11.11 12.77
CA TRP A 220 27.17 -11.80 12.56
C TRP A 220 26.00 -11.00 13.14
N LEU A 221 26.13 -10.53 14.41
CA LEU A 221 25.09 -9.75 15.08
C LEU A 221 24.78 -8.44 14.35
N THR A 222 25.82 -7.70 13.93
CA THR A 222 25.65 -6.46 13.19
C THR A 222 25.00 -6.72 11.83
N SER A 223 25.45 -7.75 11.12
CA SER A 223 24.91 -8.14 9.82
C SER A 223 23.43 -8.55 9.93
N ALA A 224 23.09 -9.41 10.91
CA ALA A 224 21.71 -9.83 11.15
C ALA A 224 20.81 -8.63 11.50
N THR A 225 21.27 -7.76 12.40
CA THR A 225 20.52 -6.56 12.78
C THR A 225 20.28 -5.64 11.59
N LEU A 226 21.33 -5.31 10.85
CA LEU A 226 21.23 -4.41 9.69
C LEU A 226 20.35 -5.00 8.58
N LEU A 227 20.60 -6.25 8.21
CA LEU A 227 19.90 -6.87 7.08
C LEU A 227 18.44 -7.17 7.40
N VAL A 228 18.15 -7.73 8.58
CA VAL A 228 16.79 -8.17 8.94
C VAL A 228 15.92 -7.03 9.45
N LEU A 229 16.47 -6.14 10.30
CA LEU A 229 15.65 -5.09 10.94
C LEU A 229 15.64 -3.76 10.17
N VAL A 230 16.58 -3.54 9.22
CA VAL A 230 16.66 -2.29 8.46
C VAL A 230 16.49 -2.54 6.96
N ILE A 231 17.39 -3.30 6.33
CA ILE A 231 17.41 -3.46 4.87
C ILE A 231 16.16 -4.20 4.37
N GLY A 232 15.75 -5.30 5.04
CA GLY A 232 14.53 -6.03 4.67
C GLY A 232 13.30 -5.12 4.64
N PRO A 233 12.94 -4.45 5.74
CA PRO A 233 11.83 -3.48 5.75
C PRO A 233 11.96 -2.37 4.71
N VAL A 234 13.14 -1.77 4.53
CA VAL A 234 13.36 -0.71 3.51
C VAL A 234 13.09 -1.25 2.10
N VAL A 235 13.60 -2.44 1.76
CA VAL A 235 13.32 -3.08 0.47
C VAL A 235 11.81 -3.32 0.31
N GLY A 236 11.14 -3.79 1.36
CA GLY A 236 9.68 -3.96 1.35
C GLY A 236 8.93 -2.67 1.04
N ILE A 237 9.33 -1.54 1.66
CA ILE A 237 8.72 -0.22 1.39
C ILE A 237 9.07 0.28 -0.02
N VAL A 238 10.29 0.07 -0.52
CA VAL A 238 10.65 0.45 -1.90
C VAL A 238 9.77 -0.29 -2.92
N VAL A 239 9.59 -1.61 -2.74
CA VAL A 239 8.70 -2.41 -3.60
C VAL A 239 7.24 -1.94 -3.48
N LEU A 240 6.80 -1.64 -2.25
CA LEU A 240 5.49 -1.07 -1.98
C LEU A 240 5.27 0.22 -2.76
N VAL A 241 6.15 1.21 -2.58
CA VAL A 241 6.05 2.52 -3.25
C VAL A 241 6.05 2.36 -4.77
N TYR A 242 6.87 1.46 -5.29
CA TYR A 242 6.90 1.19 -6.73
C TYR A 242 5.58 0.62 -7.26
N LEU A 243 5.03 -0.38 -6.58
CA LEU A 243 3.85 -1.11 -7.06
C LEU A 243 2.52 -0.41 -6.73
N PHE A 244 2.43 0.29 -5.59
CA PHE A 244 1.18 0.89 -5.11
C PHE A 244 1.06 2.39 -5.40
N ALA A 245 2.19 3.11 -5.42
CA ALA A 245 2.14 4.56 -5.55
C ALA A 245 2.74 5.06 -6.88
N TYR A 246 3.79 4.43 -7.40
CA TYR A 246 4.39 4.87 -8.66
C TYR A 246 3.67 4.29 -9.88
N LEU A 247 3.75 2.97 -10.06
CA LEU A 247 3.37 2.34 -11.34
C LEU A 247 1.90 2.56 -11.69
N VAL A 248 1.03 2.46 -10.70
CA VAL A 248 -0.44 2.55 -10.90
C VAL A 248 -0.96 3.97 -11.08
N HIS A 249 -0.11 5.00 -10.81
CA HIS A 249 -0.43 6.42 -10.97
C HIS A 249 0.26 7.07 -12.18
N VAL A 250 1.13 6.34 -12.91
CA VAL A 250 1.76 6.88 -14.12
C VAL A 250 0.69 7.37 -15.09
N PRO A 251 0.82 8.62 -15.63
CA PRO A 251 1.96 9.55 -15.63
C PRO A 251 2.02 10.54 -14.45
N HIS A 252 1.23 10.41 -13.39
CA HIS A 252 1.14 11.28 -12.22
C HIS A 252 0.61 12.71 -12.48
N GLU A 253 -0.15 12.89 -13.54
CA GLU A 253 -0.67 14.19 -13.98
C GLU A 253 -2.17 14.15 -14.24
N VAL A 254 -2.72 12.97 -14.53
CA VAL A 254 -4.15 12.81 -14.87
C VAL A 254 -4.99 12.84 -13.61
N GLN A 255 -6.02 13.66 -13.61
CA GLN A 255 -6.93 13.86 -12.50
C GLN A 255 -8.35 13.46 -12.88
N GLY A 256 -9.06 12.90 -11.93
CA GLY A 256 -10.48 12.59 -12.08
C GLY A 256 -10.80 11.12 -11.84
N LYS A 257 -11.95 10.91 -11.25
CA LYS A 257 -12.45 9.59 -10.90
C LYS A 257 -12.45 8.67 -12.13
N PHE A 258 -12.00 7.45 -11.97
CA PHE A 258 -11.78 6.42 -13.00
C PHE A 258 -10.56 6.61 -13.92
N ILE A 259 -9.97 7.80 -14.01
CA ILE A 259 -8.87 8.06 -14.96
C ILE A 259 -7.55 8.42 -14.30
N ASP A 260 -7.55 8.72 -13.00
CA ASP A 260 -6.39 9.13 -12.20
C ASP A 260 -5.42 7.98 -11.87
N THR A 261 -5.89 6.74 -11.99
CA THR A 261 -5.13 5.52 -11.71
C THR A 261 -5.45 4.42 -12.72
N SER A 262 -4.57 3.41 -12.77
CA SER A 262 -4.59 2.40 -13.83
C SER A 262 -4.88 0.99 -13.31
N VAL A 263 -5.33 0.13 -14.23
CA VAL A 263 -5.38 -1.32 -14.09
C VAL A 263 -4.27 -1.95 -14.93
N TYR A 264 -3.55 -2.92 -14.34
CA TYR A 264 -2.52 -3.71 -15.01
C TYR A 264 -2.94 -5.18 -15.04
N GLU A 265 -3.25 -5.71 -16.22
CA GLU A 265 -3.64 -7.11 -16.41
C GLU A 265 -2.42 -7.96 -16.84
N PRO A 266 -1.85 -8.79 -15.94
CA PRO A 266 -0.82 -9.75 -16.33
C PRO A 266 -1.33 -10.79 -17.32
N PRO A 267 -0.42 -11.48 -18.05
CA PRO A 267 -0.81 -12.57 -18.95
C PRO A 267 -1.64 -13.63 -18.25
N ALA A 268 -2.63 -14.19 -18.95
CA ALA A 268 -3.61 -15.13 -18.39
C ALA A 268 -2.98 -16.29 -17.60
N ALA A 269 -1.86 -16.85 -18.10
CA ALA A 269 -1.17 -17.97 -17.48
C ALA A 269 -0.64 -17.69 -16.05
N VAL A 270 -0.25 -16.46 -15.77
CA VAL A 270 0.35 -16.03 -14.48
C VAL A 270 -0.48 -15.00 -13.73
N ARG A 271 -1.62 -14.57 -14.31
CA ARG A 271 -2.45 -13.48 -13.78
C ARG A 271 -2.83 -13.67 -12.32
N SER A 272 -3.34 -14.82 -11.96
CA SER A 272 -3.79 -15.07 -10.59
C SER A 272 -2.64 -14.99 -9.59
N LEU A 273 -1.48 -15.57 -9.90
CA LEU A 273 -0.29 -15.53 -9.05
C LEU A 273 0.23 -14.11 -8.91
N LEU A 274 0.43 -13.39 -10.04
CA LEU A 274 0.95 -12.03 -10.00
C LEU A 274 -0.02 -11.04 -9.34
N THR A 275 -1.32 -11.18 -9.56
CA THR A 275 -2.34 -10.38 -8.88
C THR A 275 -2.29 -10.61 -7.37
N TRP A 276 -2.15 -11.86 -6.93
CA TRP A 276 -2.02 -12.17 -5.50
C TRP A 276 -0.72 -11.62 -4.89
N LEU A 277 0.41 -11.80 -5.57
CA LEU A 277 1.70 -11.25 -5.13
C LEU A 277 1.70 -9.72 -5.11
N TRP A 278 0.93 -9.09 -5.98
CA TRP A 278 0.77 -7.63 -6.02
C TRP A 278 -0.28 -7.13 -5.00
N GLY A 279 -0.83 -8.00 -4.16
CA GLY A 279 -1.90 -7.65 -3.23
C GLY A 279 -3.14 -7.08 -3.94
N PHE A 280 -3.43 -7.54 -5.17
CA PHE A 280 -4.49 -7.05 -6.05
C PHE A 280 -4.39 -5.57 -6.46
N GLN A 281 -3.29 -4.90 -6.12
CA GLN A 281 -3.10 -3.47 -6.45
C GLN A 281 -2.78 -3.23 -7.93
N ASN A 282 -2.57 -4.27 -8.71
CA ASN A 282 -2.62 -4.17 -10.16
C ASN A 282 -4.03 -3.76 -10.69
N TYR A 283 -5.07 -3.80 -9.84
CA TYR A 283 -6.40 -3.23 -10.06
C TYR A 283 -6.63 -1.94 -9.28
N HIS A 284 -5.61 -1.11 -9.10
CA HIS A 284 -5.66 0.10 -8.27
C HIS A 284 -6.69 1.13 -8.75
N GLY A 285 -6.96 1.19 -10.07
CA GLY A 285 -8.05 1.98 -10.61
C GLY A 285 -9.42 1.61 -10.02
N ILE A 286 -9.63 0.31 -9.71
CA ILE A 286 -10.86 -0.13 -9.02
C ILE A 286 -10.87 0.36 -7.58
N HIS A 287 -9.71 0.35 -6.90
CA HIS A 287 -9.60 0.89 -5.57
C HIS A 287 -9.96 2.38 -5.50
N HIS A 288 -9.36 3.23 -6.35
CA HIS A 288 -9.68 4.66 -6.39
C HIS A 288 -11.15 4.93 -6.76
N ALA A 289 -11.72 4.14 -7.67
CA ALA A 289 -13.13 4.28 -8.03
C ALA A 289 -14.08 3.82 -6.89
N PHE A 290 -13.72 2.77 -6.14
CA PHE A 290 -14.58 2.10 -5.14
C PHE A 290 -13.78 1.68 -3.90
N PRO A 291 -13.24 2.59 -3.09
CA PRO A 291 -12.24 2.31 -2.07
C PRO A 291 -12.75 1.44 -0.90
N ARG A 292 -14.05 1.23 -0.75
CA ARG A 292 -14.64 0.35 0.26
C ARG A 292 -14.73 -1.11 -0.17
N VAL A 293 -14.51 -1.41 -1.45
CA VAL A 293 -14.45 -2.80 -1.93
C VAL A 293 -13.18 -3.44 -1.38
N PRO A 294 -13.24 -4.62 -0.73
CA PRO A 294 -12.04 -5.28 -0.21
C PRO A 294 -11.05 -5.66 -1.34
N TRP A 295 -9.75 -5.51 -1.08
CA TRP A 295 -8.66 -5.70 -2.05
C TRP A 295 -8.77 -7.00 -2.88
N TYR A 296 -9.08 -8.11 -2.25
CA TYR A 296 -9.18 -9.42 -2.93
C TYR A 296 -10.41 -9.55 -3.84
N ARG A 297 -11.30 -8.55 -3.87
CA ARG A 297 -12.49 -8.47 -4.74
C ARG A 297 -12.33 -7.49 -5.90
N TYR A 298 -11.25 -6.70 -5.97
CA TYR A 298 -11.02 -5.72 -7.06
C TYR A 298 -11.09 -6.38 -8.43
N ARG A 299 -10.38 -7.50 -8.60
CA ARG A 299 -10.39 -8.24 -9.86
C ARG A 299 -11.80 -8.72 -10.24
N ALA A 300 -12.53 -9.30 -9.28
CA ALA A 300 -13.88 -9.83 -9.55
C ALA A 300 -14.84 -8.71 -9.97
N LEU A 301 -14.79 -7.53 -9.31
CA LEU A 301 -15.58 -6.37 -9.70
C LEU A 301 -15.16 -5.85 -11.09
N PHE A 302 -13.86 -5.76 -11.37
CA PHE A 302 -13.37 -5.32 -12.68
C PHE A 302 -13.81 -6.27 -13.79
N GLU A 303 -13.67 -7.58 -13.62
CA GLU A 303 -14.07 -8.58 -14.62
C GLU A 303 -15.59 -8.58 -14.86
N ALA A 304 -16.40 -8.40 -13.81
CA ALA A 304 -17.85 -8.34 -13.93
C ALA A 304 -18.38 -7.10 -14.65
N GLU A 305 -17.73 -5.94 -14.43
CA GLU A 305 -18.19 -4.63 -14.91
C GLU A 305 -17.21 -4.00 -15.92
N LYS A 306 -16.35 -4.81 -16.54
CA LYS A 306 -15.22 -4.36 -17.36
C LYS A 306 -15.63 -3.35 -18.43
N GLU A 307 -16.65 -3.66 -19.21
CA GLU A 307 -17.10 -2.76 -20.30
C GLU A 307 -17.59 -1.41 -19.75
N ALA A 308 -18.39 -1.43 -18.69
CA ALA A 308 -18.90 -0.20 -18.08
C ALA A 308 -17.77 0.65 -17.48
N ILE A 309 -16.79 0.01 -16.81
CA ILE A 309 -15.62 0.67 -16.25
C ILE A 309 -14.73 1.28 -17.34
N LEU A 310 -14.49 0.55 -18.45
CA LEU A 310 -13.71 1.04 -19.58
C LEU A 310 -14.39 2.22 -20.28
N ARG A 311 -15.73 2.21 -20.39
CA ARG A 311 -16.48 3.37 -20.91
C ARG A 311 -16.31 4.62 -20.05
N GLN A 312 -16.01 4.48 -18.73
CA GLN A 312 -15.66 5.62 -17.87
C GLN A 312 -14.22 6.11 -18.07
N GLY A 313 -13.43 5.47 -18.94
CA GLY A 313 -12.09 5.90 -19.33
C GLY A 313 -10.95 5.32 -18.49
N MET A 314 -11.20 4.30 -17.63
CA MET A 314 -10.17 3.74 -16.74
C MET A 314 -8.99 3.18 -17.55
N PRO A 315 -7.77 3.72 -17.38
CA PRO A 315 -6.59 3.25 -18.08
C PRO A 315 -6.30 1.78 -17.75
N THR A 316 -6.23 0.95 -18.79
CA THR A 316 -5.94 -0.47 -18.64
C THR A 316 -4.73 -0.86 -19.46
N HIS A 317 -3.77 -1.53 -18.85
CA HIS A 317 -2.51 -1.94 -19.45
C HIS A 317 -2.42 -3.46 -19.49
N GLN A 318 -1.93 -4.01 -20.61
CA GLN A 318 -1.62 -5.42 -20.76
C GLN A 318 -0.15 -5.61 -21.10
N LEU A 319 0.44 -6.69 -20.60
CA LEU A 319 1.82 -7.03 -20.91
C LEU A 319 1.90 -7.66 -22.31
N SER A 320 2.58 -6.96 -23.22
CA SER A 320 2.89 -7.42 -24.57
C SER A 320 4.40 -7.53 -24.74
N GLY A 321 4.90 -8.79 -24.89
CA GLY A 321 6.33 -9.05 -24.80
C GLY A 321 6.86 -8.72 -23.40
N TYR A 322 7.80 -7.76 -23.32
CA TYR A 322 8.41 -7.30 -22.06
C TYR A 322 7.93 -5.90 -21.65
N ARG A 323 6.87 -5.36 -22.27
CA ARG A 323 6.38 -3.99 -22.01
C ARG A 323 4.90 -3.98 -21.70
N TRP A 324 4.51 -3.12 -20.78
CA TRP A 324 3.12 -2.79 -20.54
C TRP A 324 2.63 -1.86 -21.65
N GLN A 325 1.52 -2.21 -22.27
CA GLN A 325 0.87 -1.40 -23.31
C GLN A 325 -0.54 -1.06 -22.87
N ARG A 326 -0.91 0.20 -23.02
CA ARG A 326 -2.28 0.65 -22.81
C ARG A 326 -3.17 0.07 -23.91
N VAL A 327 -4.34 -0.47 -23.52
CA VAL A 327 -5.27 -1.15 -24.44
C VAL A 327 -6.59 -0.41 -24.64
N ASN A 328 -6.77 0.73 -23.95
CA ASN A 328 -7.94 1.62 -24.09
C ASN A 328 -7.57 3.08 -23.86
#